data_f3789cf4d65bfe57ab2d0d6c20a56ba8
#
_entry.id   f3789cf4d65bfe57ab2d0d6c20a56ba8
#
_cell.length_a   1.000
_cell.length_b   1.000
_cell.length_c   1.000
_cell.angle_alpha   90.00
_cell.angle_beta   90.00
_cell.angle_gamma   90.00
#
_symmetry.space_group_name_H-M   'P 1'
#
loop_
_entity.id
_entity.type
_entity.pdbx_description
1 polymer ?
#
loop_
_entity_poly.entity_id
_entity_poly.type
_entity_poly.pdbx_seq_one_letter_code
_entity_poly.pdbx_strand_id
1 'polypeptide(L)'
;MVDLTVGDTIREKREAILRIAARHGASQVRLIGSVARGEARPDSDIDLLVTWSEGTSLLDHAALMLELESLLGRKVDIASDGWVKPSIRESVYRDATAI
;
A
#
# COMPACT_ATOMS: atom_id res chain seq x y z
N MET A 1 -19.86 -7.13 18.65
CA MET A 1 -18.85 -6.27 18.05
C MET A 1 -18.15 -7.04 16.93
N VAL A 2 -18.06 -6.44 15.76
CA VAL A 2 -17.41 -7.08 14.62
C VAL A 2 -15.96 -6.65 14.59
N ASP A 3 -15.04 -7.62 14.58
CA ASP A 3 -13.63 -7.33 14.41
C ASP A 3 -13.38 -7.09 12.93
N LEU A 4 -12.90 -5.89 12.61
CA LEU A 4 -12.58 -5.56 11.22
C LEU A 4 -11.27 -6.25 10.83
N THR A 5 -11.28 -6.89 9.67
CA THR A 5 -10.04 -7.40 9.10
C THR A 5 -9.20 -6.25 8.58
N VAL A 6 -7.93 -6.52 8.29
CA VAL A 6 -7.06 -5.51 7.67
C VAL A 6 -7.64 -5.08 6.33
N GLY A 7 -8.14 -6.02 5.55
CA GLY A 7 -8.78 -5.71 4.27
C GLY A 7 -10.00 -4.82 4.41
N ASP A 8 -10.81 -5.06 5.44
CA ASP A 8 -12.00 -4.24 5.70
C ASP A 8 -11.59 -2.81 6.07
N THR A 9 -10.56 -2.66 6.90
CA THR A 9 -10.04 -1.35 7.29
C THR A 9 -9.56 -0.57 6.07
N ILE A 10 -8.84 -1.22 5.18
CA ILE A 10 -8.34 -0.60 3.94
C ILE A 10 -9.49 -0.16 3.06
N ARG A 11 -10.51 -1.01 2.90
CA ARG A 11 -11.69 -0.70 2.10
C ARG A 11 -12.45 0.50 2.66
N GLU A 12 -12.62 0.52 3.97
CA GLU A 12 -13.30 1.61 4.66
C GLU A 12 -12.57 2.95 4.50
N LYS A 13 -11.24 2.92 4.50
CA LYS A 13 -10.40 4.11 4.39
C LYS A 13 -9.85 4.36 3.00
N ARG A 14 -10.39 3.67 2.01
CA ARG A 14 -9.92 3.71 0.62
C ARG A 14 -9.77 5.12 0.08
N GLU A 15 -10.79 5.96 0.23
CA GLU A 15 -10.76 7.33 -0.30
C GLU A 15 -9.66 8.16 0.36
N ALA A 16 -9.50 8.02 1.66
CA ALA A 16 -8.45 8.73 2.38
C ALA A 16 -7.06 8.27 1.91
N ILE A 17 -6.87 6.97 1.72
CA ILE A 17 -5.60 6.41 1.23
C ILE A 17 -5.28 6.99 -0.15
N LEU A 18 -6.24 6.98 -1.06
CA LEU A 18 -6.03 7.48 -2.43
C LEU A 18 -5.75 8.97 -2.44
N ARG A 19 -6.42 9.75 -1.59
CA ARG A 19 -6.21 11.18 -1.49
C ARG A 19 -4.81 11.50 -0.95
N ILE A 20 -4.40 10.82 0.08
CA ILE A 20 -3.06 11.00 0.66
C ILE A 20 -2.00 10.62 -0.36
N ALA A 21 -2.17 9.49 -1.03
CA ALA A 21 -1.24 9.05 -2.07
C ALA A 21 -1.10 10.09 -3.17
N ALA A 22 -2.22 10.62 -3.65
CA ALA A 22 -2.21 11.64 -4.71
C ALA A 22 -1.46 12.90 -4.30
N ARG A 23 -1.59 13.32 -3.04
CA ARG A 23 -0.87 14.51 -2.54
C ARG A 23 0.64 14.33 -2.58
N HIS A 24 1.11 13.09 -2.47
CA HIS A 24 2.54 12.80 -2.49
C HIS A 24 3.03 12.31 -3.85
N GLY A 25 2.19 12.39 -4.88
CA GLY A 25 2.58 12.01 -6.24
C GLY A 25 2.50 10.52 -6.52
N ALA A 26 1.75 9.77 -5.73
CA ALA A 26 1.56 8.34 -5.94
C ALA A 26 0.18 8.07 -6.54
N SER A 27 0.13 7.15 -7.49
CA SER A 27 -1.10 6.72 -8.15
C SER A 27 -1.13 5.19 -8.25
N GLN A 28 -2.24 4.64 -8.75
CA GLN A 28 -2.39 3.21 -8.95
C GLN A 28 -2.04 2.40 -7.70
N VAL A 29 -2.57 2.81 -6.56
CA VAL A 29 -2.30 2.14 -5.29
C VAL A 29 -2.90 0.74 -5.31
N ARG A 30 -2.06 -0.26 -5.05
CA ARG A 30 -2.46 -1.66 -5.07
C ARG A 30 -1.97 -2.35 -3.80
N LEU A 31 -2.75 -3.31 -3.31
CA LEU A 31 -2.32 -4.17 -2.23
C LEU A 31 -1.46 -5.30 -2.79
N ILE A 32 -0.37 -5.60 -2.11
CA ILE A 32 0.46 -6.76 -2.39
C ILE A 32 0.71 -7.52 -1.08
N GLY A 33 1.38 -8.64 -1.17
CA GLY A 33 1.76 -9.42 0.01
C GLY A 33 0.60 -10.15 0.67
N SER A 34 0.70 -10.37 1.99
CA SER A 34 -0.24 -11.20 2.72
C SER A 34 -1.67 -10.66 2.73
N VAL A 35 -1.83 -9.34 2.80
CA VAL A 35 -3.17 -8.73 2.79
C VAL A 35 -3.86 -8.98 1.46
N ALA A 36 -3.12 -8.84 0.34
CA ALA A 36 -3.68 -9.07 -0.99
C ALA A 36 -4.11 -10.54 -1.17
N ARG A 37 -3.37 -11.47 -0.56
CA ARG A 37 -3.68 -12.89 -0.65
C ARG A 37 -4.76 -13.35 0.35
N GLY A 38 -5.24 -12.46 1.21
CA GLY A 38 -6.19 -12.81 2.24
C GLY A 38 -5.58 -13.63 3.39
N GLU A 39 -4.28 -13.56 3.56
CA GLU A 39 -3.53 -14.31 4.57
C GLU A 39 -3.07 -13.43 5.73
N ALA A 40 -3.50 -12.18 5.77
CA ALA A 40 -3.04 -11.24 6.78
C ALA A 40 -3.53 -11.63 8.17
N ARG A 41 -2.62 -11.50 9.15
CA ARG A 41 -2.94 -11.63 10.56
C ARG A 41 -3.23 -10.24 11.13
N PRO A 42 -3.84 -10.13 12.32
CA PRO A 42 -4.12 -8.82 12.93
C PRO A 42 -2.88 -7.95 13.11
N ASP A 43 -1.69 -8.54 13.23
CA ASP A 43 -0.42 -7.82 13.40
C ASP A 43 0.40 -7.74 12.10
N SER A 44 -0.17 -8.15 10.97
CA SER A 44 0.54 -8.10 9.68
C SER A 44 0.78 -6.66 9.24
N ASP A 45 1.94 -6.44 8.62
CA ASP A 45 2.23 -5.18 7.93
C ASP A 45 1.37 -5.08 6.67
N ILE A 46 1.12 -3.86 6.25
CA ILE A 46 0.41 -3.60 5.00
C ILE A 46 1.45 -3.29 3.93
N ASP A 47 1.42 -4.07 2.85
CA ASP A 47 2.32 -3.87 1.72
C ASP A 47 1.55 -3.26 0.56
N LEU A 48 2.01 -2.12 0.08
CA LEU A 48 1.39 -1.41 -1.04
C LEU A 48 2.37 -1.28 -2.19
N LEU A 49 1.83 -1.36 -3.39
CA LEU A 49 2.59 -1.10 -4.62
C LEU A 49 1.97 0.14 -5.27
N VAL A 50 2.79 1.16 -5.50
CA VAL A 50 2.31 2.42 -6.06
C VAL A 50 3.12 2.80 -7.29
N THR A 51 2.53 3.65 -8.13
CA THR A 51 3.21 4.26 -9.26
C THR A 51 3.49 5.71 -8.90
N TRP A 52 4.76 6.12 -8.95
CA TRP A 52 5.15 7.49 -8.64
C TRP A 52 5.13 8.36 -9.89
N SER A 53 4.71 9.61 -9.74
CA SER A 53 4.82 10.59 -10.81
C SER A 53 6.26 11.10 -10.90
N GLU A 54 6.61 11.70 -12.05
CA GLU A 54 7.92 12.29 -12.23
C GLU A 54 8.16 13.39 -11.19
N GLY A 55 9.40 13.48 -10.74
CA GLY A 55 9.79 14.50 -9.78
C GLY A 55 9.55 14.15 -8.32
N THR A 56 8.96 12.98 -8.03
CA THR A 56 8.84 12.53 -6.64
C THR A 56 10.19 12.10 -6.09
N SER A 57 10.41 12.35 -4.81
CA SER A 57 11.69 12.08 -4.14
C SER A 57 11.51 11.00 -3.07
N LEU A 58 12.64 10.60 -2.48
CA LEU A 58 12.64 9.69 -1.33
C LEU A 58 11.89 10.31 -0.14
N LEU A 59 11.91 11.64 -0.03
CA LEU A 59 11.16 12.33 1.03
C LEU A 59 9.65 12.15 0.84
N ASP A 60 9.18 12.18 -0.41
CA ASP A 60 7.76 11.92 -0.71
C ASP A 60 7.38 10.50 -0.31
N HIS A 61 8.25 9.54 -0.62
CA HIS A 61 8.04 8.14 -0.24
C HIS A 61 7.91 8.00 1.29
N ALA A 62 8.86 8.57 2.03
CA ALA A 62 8.84 8.50 3.48
C ALA A 62 7.62 9.20 4.08
N ALA A 63 7.27 10.36 3.55
CA ALA A 63 6.11 11.11 4.02
C ALA A 63 4.81 10.33 3.79
N LEU A 64 4.65 9.74 2.62
CA LEU A 64 3.48 8.92 2.32
C LEU A 64 3.37 7.73 3.28
N MET A 65 4.48 7.03 3.49
CA MET A 65 4.52 5.89 4.39
C MET A 65 4.07 6.28 5.80
N LEU A 66 4.62 7.36 6.34
CA LEU A 66 4.29 7.82 7.68
C LEU A 66 2.83 8.27 7.81
N GLU A 67 2.31 8.96 6.82
CA GLU A 67 0.90 9.38 6.84
C GLU A 67 -0.04 8.17 6.79
N LEU A 68 0.27 7.19 5.96
CA LEU A 68 -0.55 5.98 5.87
C LEU A 68 -0.47 5.15 7.15
N GLU A 69 0.70 5.07 7.77
CA GLU A 69 0.84 4.40 9.05
C GLU A 69 -0.02 5.06 10.13
N SER A 70 -0.04 6.39 10.14
CA SER A 70 -0.86 7.14 11.07
C SER A 70 -2.36 6.90 10.82
N LEU A 71 -2.76 6.88 9.55
CA LEU A 71 -4.15 6.65 9.18
C LEU A 71 -4.62 5.24 9.52
N LEU A 72 -3.78 4.25 9.25
CA LEU A 72 -4.18 2.83 9.35
C LEU A 72 -3.84 2.19 10.69
N GLY A 73 -3.00 2.84 11.48
CA GLY A 73 -2.62 2.32 12.79
C GLY A 73 -1.74 1.09 12.74
N ARG A 74 -1.02 0.87 11.62
CA ARG A 74 -0.10 -0.25 11.47
C ARG A 74 1.03 0.12 10.54
N LYS A 75 2.08 -0.70 10.57
CA LYS A 75 3.23 -0.50 9.72
C LYS A 75 2.85 -0.70 8.25
N VAL A 76 3.31 0.21 7.41
CA VAL A 76 3.04 0.20 5.97
C VAL A 76 4.36 0.18 5.23
N ASP A 77 4.53 -0.79 4.33
CA ASP A 77 5.67 -0.85 3.43
C ASP A 77 5.18 -0.46 2.04
N ILE A 78 5.93 0.40 1.37
CA ILE A 78 5.57 0.89 0.03
C ILE A 78 6.63 0.45 -0.97
N ALA A 79 6.20 -0.33 -1.95
CA ALA A 79 7.03 -0.71 -3.08
C ALA A 79 6.68 0.19 -4.26
N SER A 80 7.70 0.60 -5.01
CA SER A 80 7.53 1.46 -6.17
C SER A 80 7.44 0.60 -7.42
N ASP A 81 6.44 0.88 -8.25
CA ASP A 81 6.33 0.24 -9.56
C ASP A 81 7.56 0.58 -10.38
N GLY A 82 8.13 -0.42 -11.04
CA GLY A 82 9.36 -0.27 -11.79
C GLY A 82 10.63 -0.57 -10.98
N TRP A 83 10.54 -0.57 -9.66
CA TRP A 83 11.69 -0.90 -8.79
C TRP A 83 11.62 -2.33 -8.25
N VAL A 84 10.56 -3.05 -8.60
CA VAL A 84 10.42 -4.46 -8.20
C VAL A 84 11.44 -5.28 -8.95
N LYS A 85 12.20 -6.11 -8.22
CA LYS A 85 13.22 -6.96 -8.82
C LYS A 85 12.62 -7.90 -9.86
N PRO A 86 13.25 -8.07 -11.04
CA PRO A 86 12.71 -8.96 -12.06
C PRO A 86 12.42 -10.38 -11.57
N SER A 87 13.22 -10.88 -10.63
CA SER A 87 13.08 -12.23 -10.10
C SER A 87 11.76 -12.45 -9.35
N ILE A 88 11.16 -11.39 -8.81
CA ILE A 88 9.93 -11.49 -8.05
C ILE A 88 8.77 -10.72 -8.68
N ARG A 89 9.03 -10.03 -9.80
CA ARG A 89 8.04 -9.16 -10.44
C ARG A 89 6.74 -9.89 -10.77
N GLU A 90 6.85 -11.05 -11.39
CA GLU A 90 5.68 -11.82 -11.80
C GLU A 90 4.82 -12.20 -10.58
N SER A 91 5.45 -12.66 -9.51
CA SER A 91 4.76 -13.02 -8.28
C SER A 91 4.07 -11.81 -7.65
N VAL A 92 4.77 -10.69 -7.56
CA VAL A 92 4.21 -9.46 -6.97
C VAL A 92 3.01 -8.97 -7.76
N TYR A 93 3.13 -8.90 -9.09
CA TYR A 93 2.03 -8.40 -9.92
C TYR A 93 0.86 -9.36 -9.97
N ARG A 94 1.10 -10.67 -9.85
CA ARG A 94 0.03 -11.65 -9.81
C ARG A 94 -0.89 -11.43 -8.61
N ASP A 95 -0.31 -11.09 -7.45
CA ASP A 95 -1.07 -10.91 -6.21
C ASP A 95 -1.59 -9.48 -6.03
N ALA A 96 -1.11 -8.53 -6.83
CA ALA A 96 -1.47 -7.13 -6.68
C ALA A 96 -2.97 -6.91 -6.95
N THR A 97 -3.61 -6.22 -6.01
CA THR A 97 -5.05 -5.95 -6.08
C THR A 97 -5.28 -4.46 -5.87
N ALA A 98 -5.99 -3.82 -6.81
CA ALA A 98 -6.36 -2.42 -6.66
C ALA A 98 -7.23 -2.24 -5.42
N ILE A 99 -6.97 -1.18 -4.66
CA ILE A 99 -7.77 -0.91 -3.46
C ILE A 99 -9.07 -0.20 -3.80
#